data_2b2564afdb4468089cd91dbb66b6f23e
#
_entry.id   2b2564afdb4468089cd91dbb66b6f23e
#
_cell.length_a   1.000
_cell.length_b   1.000
_cell.length_c   1.000
_cell.angle_alpha   90.00
_cell.angle_beta   90.00
_cell.angle_gamma   90.00
#
_symmetry.space_group_name_H-M   'P 1'
#
loop_
_entity.id
_entity.type
_entity.pdbx_description
1 polymer ?
#
loop_
_entity_poly.entity_id
_entity_poly.type
_entity_poly.pdbx_seq_one_letter_code
_entity_poly.pdbx_strand_id
1 'polypeptide(L)'
;MTQYVFAPRRRRGFTLIELLVVIAIIAILAAILFPVFARAQEKARQTTCMNHQRQIALSILMYAQDHDETLPTKETVWLNLNLDSGALVCPSARKTLRNGYVFVAALGGMAL
;
A
#
# COMPACT_ATOMS: atom_id res chain seq x y z
N MET A 1 51.78 -33.50 -35.76
CA MET A 1 50.42 -33.68 -35.26
C MET A 1 50.42 -33.49 -33.74
N THR A 2 49.99 -32.34 -33.26
CA THR A 2 50.01 -31.99 -31.84
C THR A 2 48.66 -32.38 -31.23
N GLN A 3 48.66 -33.40 -30.35
CA GLN A 3 47.45 -33.81 -29.64
C GLN A 3 47.22 -32.89 -28.45
N TYR A 4 46.12 -32.15 -28.47
CA TYR A 4 45.65 -31.37 -27.33
C TYR A 4 45.03 -32.32 -26.31
N VAL A 5 45.70 -32.54 -25.19
CA VAL A 5 45.16 -33.29 -24.04
C VAL A 5 44.24 -32.36 -23.25
N PHE A 6 42.93 -32.55 -23.39
CA PHE A 6 41.93 -31.89 -22.56
C PHE A 6 42.04 -32.43 -21.12
N ALA A 7 42.55 -31.61 -20.20
CA ALA A 7 42.54 -31.94 -18.80
C ALA A 7 41.10 -31.88 -18.25
N PRO A 8 40.58 -32.93 -17.62
CA PRO A 8 39.24 -32.91 -17.07
C PRO A 8 39.16 -31.88 -15.92
N ARG A 9 38.32 -30.83 -16.09
CA ARG A 9 38.00 -29.89 -15.03
C ARG A 9 37.36 -30.67 -13.88
N ARG A 10 38.01 -30.77 -12.74
CA ARG A 10 37.42 -31.27 -11.49
C ARG A 10 36.19 -30.45 -11.15
N ARG A 11 35.01 -31.00 -11.37
CA ARG A 11 33.73 -30.41 -10.84
C ARG A 11 33.74 -30.59 -9.32
N ARG A 12 33.87 -29.49 -8.60
CA ARG A 12 33.67 -29.50 -7.15
C ARG A 12 32.19 -29.78 -6.91
N GLY A 13 31.87 -30.95 -6.37
CA GLY A 13 30.53 -31.29 -5.95
C GLY A 13 30.18 -30.53 -4.67
N PHE A 14 28.94 -30.07 -4.56
CA PHE A 14 28.42 -29.42 -3.36
C PHE A 14 28.13 -30.51 -2.31
N THR A 15 28.52 -30.30 -1.08
CA THR A 15 28.22 -31.25 0.01
C THR A 15 26.80 -30.99 0.54
N LEU A 16 26.14 -32.04 1.03
CA LEU A 16 24.80 -31.95 1.63
C LEU A 16 24.79 -31.00 2.84
N ILE A 17 25.88 -30.99 3.61
CA ILE A 17 26.04 -30.12 4.79
C ILE A 17 26.13 -28.64 4.40
N GLU A 18 26.85 -28.31 3.33
CA GLU A 18 26.93 -26.91 2.84
C GLU A 18 25.55 -26.39 2.43
N LEU A 19 24.75 -27.22 1.76
CA LEU A 19 23.39 -26.84 1.38
C LEU A 19 22.49 -26.68 2.61
N LEU A 20 22.59 -27.59 3.57
CA LEU A 20 21.78 -27.58 4.79
C LEU A 20 22.04 -26.34 5.64
N VAL A 21 23.29 -25.93 5.80
CA VAL A 21 23.67 -24.73 6.57
C VAL A 21 23.11 -23.48 5.92
N VAL A 22 23.17 -23.39 4.60
CA VAL A 22 22.66 -22.20 3.86
C VAL A 22 21.15 -22.06 4.04
N ILE A 23 20.38 -23.14 3.88
CA ILE A 23 18.92 -23.07 4.07
C ILE A 23 18.56 -22.77 5.55
N ALA A 24 19.34 -23.26 6.50
CA ALA A 24 19.13 -22.96 7.92
C ALA A 24 19.31 -21.45 8.20
N ILE A 25 20.35 -20.82 7.66
CA ILE A 25 20.60 -19.40 7.81
C ILE A 25 19.46 -18.59 7.14
N ILE A 26 19.06 -18.97 5.93
CA ILE A 26 17.94 -18.30 5.24
C ILE A 26 16.65 -18.41 6.04
N ALA A 27 16.36 -19.57 6.63
CA ALA A 27 15.16 -19.78 7.44
C ALA A 27 15.15 -18.87 8.69
N ILE A 28 16.28 -18.72 9.36
CA ILE A 28 16.40 -17.82 10.52
C ILE A 28 16.16 -16.35 10.10
N LEU A 29 16.80 -15.92 9.02
CA LEU A 29 16.62 -14.55 8.51
C LEU A 29 15.16 -14.28 8.08
N ALA A 30 14.55 -15.22 7.38
CA ALA A 30 13.16 -15.13 6.97
C ALA A 30 12.19 -15.05 8.17
N ALA A 31 12.44 -15.83 9.22
CA ALA A 31 11.61 -15.84 10.43
C ALA A 31 11.55 -14.46 11.12
N ILE A 32 12.62 -13.69 11.06
CA ILE A 32 12.68 -12.32 11.60
C ILE A 32 12.07 -11.32 10.61
N LEU A 33 12.29 -11.51 9.32
CA LEU A 33 11.90 -10.57 8.28
C LEU A 33 10.37 -10.55 8.06
N PHE A 34 9.71 -11.70 8.05
CA PHE A 34 8.28 -11.78 7.75
C PHE A 34 7.40 -10.92 8.68
N PRO A 35 7.52 -10.98 10.02
CA PRO A 35 6.67 -10.18 10.90
C PRO A 35 6.94 -8.68 10.79
N VAL A 36 8.19 -8.28 10.52
CA VAL A 36 8.56 -6.88 10.32
C VAL A 36 7.97 -6.37 9.01
N PHE A 37 8.07 -7.16 7.95
CA PHE A 37 7.53 -6.80 6.64
C PHE A 37 6.00 -6.63 6.67
N ALA A 38 5.28 -7.52 7.36
CA ALA A 38 3.82 -7.41 7.52
C ALA A 38 3.41 -6.10 8.21
N ARG A 39 4.13 -5.70 9.26
CA ARG A 39 3.91 -4.42 9.95
C ARG A 39 4.22 -3.21 9.06
N ALA A 40 5.32 -3.27 8.31
CA ALA A 40 5.70 -2.20 7.39
C ALA A 40 4.65 -2.03 6.28
N GLN A 41 4.14 -3.12 5.73
CA GLN A 41 3.07 -3.08 4.71
C GLN A 41 1.79 -2.45 5.25
N GLU A 42 1.38 -2.76 6.49
CA GLU A 42 0.21 -2.13 7.09
C GLU A 42 0.43 -0.63 7.36
N LYS A 43 1.62 -0.23 7.78
CA LYS A 43 1.98 1.20 7.91
C LYS A 43 1.93 1.94 6.57
N ALA A 44 2.40 1.31 5.50
CA ALA A 44 2.29 1.87 4.15
C ALA A 44 0.84 2.09 3.73
N ARG A 45 -0.06 1.12 4.00
CA ARG A 45 -1.51 1.25 3.74
C ARG A 45 -2.14 2.39 4.55
N GLN A 46 -1.79 2.52 5.82
CA GLN A 46 -2.26 3.62 6.68
C GLN A 46 -1.83 4.99 6.14
N THR A 47 -0.59 5.11 5.68
CA THR A 47 -0.09 6.35 5.06
C THR A 47 -0.87 6.68 3.79
N THR A 48 -1.18 5.71 2.96
CA THR A 48 -2.02 5.90 1.77
C THR A 48 -3.42 6.37 2.16
N CYS A 49 -4.05 5.76 3.17
CA CYS A 49 -5.34 6.20 3.71
C CYS A 49 -5.31 7.67 4.16
N MET A 50 -4.27 8.08 4.89
CA MET A 50 -4.12 9.48 5.33
C MET A 50 -3.98 10.45 4.16
N ASN A 51 -3.25 10.07 3.13
CA ASN A 51 -3.12 10.88 1.93
C ASN A 51 -4.45 11.02 1.17
N HIS A 52 -5.24 9.96 1.08
CA HIS A 52 -6.58 10.01 0.49
C HIS A 52 -7.51 10.93 1.30
N GLN A 53 -7.50 10.83 2.63
CA GLN A 53 -8.27 11.73 3.49
C GLN A 53 -7.87 13.20 3.29
N ARG A 54 -6.58 13.47 3.14
CA ARG A 54 -6.09 14.83 2.84
C ARG A 54 -6.60 15.34 1.49
N GLN A 55 -6.59 14.51 0.47
CA GLN A 55 -7.13 14.87 -0.85
C GLN A 55 -8.63 15.15 -0.77
N ILE A 56 -9.39 14.32 -0.07
CA ILE A 56 -10.83 14.51 0.14
C ILE A 56 -11.08 15.84 0.87
N ALA A 57 -10.35 16.11 1.93
CA ALA A 57 -10.49 17.36 2.70
C ALA A 57 -10.21 18.61 1.85
N LEU A 58 -9.14 18.56 1.05
CA LEU A 58 -8.80 19.66 0.14
C LEU A 58 -9.88 19.88 -0.92
N SER A 59 -10.44 18.81 -1.48
CA SER A 59 -11.54 18.90 -2.46
C SER A 59 -12.81 19.46 -1.84
N ILE A 60 -13.11 19.15 -0.58
CA ILE A 60 -14.24 19.74 0.15
C ILE A 60 -14.02 21.24 0.36
N LEU A 61 -12.81 21.66 0.73
CA LEU A 61 -12.50 23.08 0.91
C LEU A 61 -12.58 23.84 -0.41
N MET A 62 -12.10 23.25 -1.52
CA MET A 62 -12.24 23.84 -2.85
C MET A 62 -13.71 23.99 -3.26
N TYR A 63 -14.52 22.96 -2.98
CA TYR A 63 -15.96 23.05 -3.20
C TYR A 63 -16.60 24.20 -2.42
N ALA A 64 -16.24 24.37 -1.15
CA ALA A 64 -16.78 25.42 -0.30
C ALA A 64 -16.41 26.81 -0.83
N GLN A 65 -15.19 26.99 -1.34
CA GLN A 65 -14.76 28.27 -1.95
C GLN A 65 -15.56 28.61 -3.20
N ASP A 66 -15.99 27.62 -3.97
CA ASP A 66 -16.80 27.81 -5.18
C ASP A 66 -18.30 27.97 -4.89
N HIS A 67 -18.76 27.69 -3.65
CA HIS A 67 -20.16 27.65 -3.25
C HIS A 67 -20.44 28.49 -1.99
N ASP A 68 -20.03 29.75 -2.01
CA ASP A 68 -20.31 30.74 -0.95
C ASP A 68 -19.96 30.23 0.48
N GLU A 69 -18.80 29.60 0.61
CA GLU A 69 -18.28 29.02 1.86
C GLU A 69 -19.21 27.97 2.50
N THR A 70 -20.07 27.33 1.71
CA THR A 70 -20.96 26.27 2.19
C THR A 70 -20.37 24.89 1.93
N LEU A 71 -20.44 24.00 2.93
CA LEU A 71 -19.98 22.61 2.80
C LEU A 71 -20.95 21.77 1.97
N PRO A 72 -20.46 20.79 1.20
CA PRO A 72 -21.31 19.91 0.42
C PRO A 72 -22.21 19.05 1.35
N THR A 73 -23.42 18.75 0.90
CA THR A 73 -24.33 17.86 1.63
C THR A 73 -23.89 16.39 1.50
N LYS A 74 -24.46 15.52 2.34
CA LYS A 74 -24.19 14.07 2.29
C LYS A 74 -24.44 13.46 0.90
N GLU A 75 -25.41 13.97 0.16
CA GLU A 75 -25.79 13.45 -1.15
C GLU A 75 -24.88 13.95 -2.26
N THR A 76 -24.37 15.17 -2.13
CA THR A 76 -23.55 15.83 -3.15
C THR A 76 -22.06 15.64 -2.97
N VAL A 77 -21.61 15.31 -1.74
CA VAL A 77 -20.18 15.22 -1.41
C VAL A 77 -19.42 14.24 -2.29
N TRP A 78 -20.00 13.11 -2.64
CA TRP A 78 -19.33 12.08 -3.45
C TRP A 78 -19.54 12.24 -4.97
N LEU A 79 -20.47 13.09 -5.37
CA LEU A 79 -20.81 13.32 -6.79
C LEU A 79 -20.05 14.55 -7.35
N ASN A 80 -19.92 15.61 -6.56
CA ASN A 80 -19.42 16.90 -7.00
C ASN A 80 -17.92 17.12 -6.67
N LEU A 81 -17.34 16.30 -5.78
CA LEU A 81 -15.90 16.30 -5.58
C LEU A 81 -15.25 15.61 -6.77
N ASN A 82 -14.51 16.35 -7.57
CA ASN A 82 -13.76 15.83 -8.72
C ASN A 82 -12.57 14.99 -8.26
N LEU A 83 -12.87 13.90 -7.52
CA LEU A 83 -11.91 12.97 -6.95
C LEU A 83 -11.78 11.73 -7.82
N ASP A 84 -10.55 11.26 -7.96
CA ASP A 84 -10.32 9.93 -8.54
C ASP A 84 -10.99 8.85 -7.68
N SER A 85 -11.65 7.90 -8.34
CA SER A 85 -12.31 6.77 -7.68
C SER A 85 -11.38 5.96 -6.76
N GLY A 86 -10.08 5.93 -7.07
CA GLY A 86 -9.05 5.31 -6.24
C GLY A 86 -8.85 6.00 -4.89
N ALA A 87 -9.04 7.32 -4.82
CA ALA A 87 -8.91 8.08 -3.58
C ALA A 87 -10.05 7.82 -2.59
N LEU A 88 -11.18 7.31 -3.05
CA LEU A 88 -12.34 6.97 -2.21
C LEU A 88 -12.18 5.61 -1.50
N VAL A 89 -11.19 4.81 -1.87
CA VAL A 89 -10.96 3.49 -1.31
C VAL A 89 -9.79 3.52 -0.33
N CYS A 90 -10.06 3.24 0.95
CA CYS A 90 -8.99 3.05 1.93
C CYS A 90 -8.41 1.63 1.81
N PRO A 91 -7.11 1.46 1.52
CA PRO A 91 -6.49 0.14 1.36
C PRO A 91 -6.45 -0.69 2.66
N SER A 92 -6.62 -0.07 3.83
CA SER A 92 -6.75 -0.75 5.12
C SER A 92 -8.21 -1.07 5.49
N ALA A 93 -9.20 -0.50 4.78
CA ALA A 93 -10.61 -0.81 5.02
C ALA A 93 -10.98 -2.20 4.49
N ARG A 94 -12.00 -2.81 5.11
CA ARG A 94 -12.53 -4.08 4.61
C ARG A 94 -13.08 -3.90 3.18
N LYS A 95 -12.79 -4.84 2.31
CA LYS A 95 -13.22 -4.84 0.88
C LYS A 95 -14.74 -4.77 0.68
N THR A 96 -15.54 -4.92 1.74
CA THR A 96 -17.00 -4.84 1.72
C THR A 96 -17.55 -3.41 1.72
N LEU A 97 -16.72 -2.40 1.99
CA LEU A 97 -17.14 -1.01 1.99
C LEU A 97 -16.89 -0.40 0.61
N ARG A 98 -17.93 0.07 -0.04
CA ARG A 98 -17.88 0.73 -1.36
C ARG A 98 -17.02 2.01 -1.31
N ASN A 99 -17.15 2.77 -0.21
CA ASN A 99 -16.33 3.93 0.12
C ASN A 99 -15.69 3.67 1.48
N GLY A 100 -14.36 3.74 1.57
CA GLY A 100 -13.62 3.53 2.82
C GLY A 100 -13.76 4.69 3.82
N TYR A 101 -14.51 5.75 3.46
CA TYR A 101 -14.66 6.97 4.25
C TYR A 101 -16.13 7.30 4.44
N VAL A 102 -16.44 7.92 5.60
CA VAL A 102 -17.79 8.35 5.98
C VAL A 102 -17.81 9.86 6.14
N PHE A 103 -18.73 10.52 5.47
CA PHE A 103 -18.99 11.94 5.66
C PHE A 103 -20.01 12.14 6.78
N VAL A 104 -19.69 13.03 7.72
CA VAL A 104 -20.60 13.34 8.84
C VAL A 104 -21.68 14.29 8.34
N ALA A 105 -22.88 13.77 8.16
CA ALA A 105 -24.01 14.50 7.59
C ALA A 105 -24.39 15.79 8.35
N ALA A 106 -24.05 15.86 9.65
CA ALA A 106 -24.30 17.04 10.47
C ALA A 106 -23.53 18.29 10.04
N LEU A 107 -22.44 18.12 9.26
CA LEU A 107 -21.63 19.24 8.76
C LEU A 107 -22.05 19.68 7.34
N GLY A 108 -22.88 18.91 6.66
CA GLY A 108 -23.32 19.24 5.31
C GLY A 108 -24.23 20.46 5.28
N GLY A 109 -23.94 21.40 4.37
CA GLY A 109 -24.71 22.64 4.24
C GLY A 109 -24.41 23.72 5.28
N MET A 110 -23.45 23.50 6.18
CA MET A 110 -22.98 24.52 7.10
C MET A 110 -22.05 25.50 6.38
N ALA A 111 -22.19 26.80 6.66
CA ALA A 111 -21.21 27.80 6.27
C ALA A 111 -19.91 27.62 7.08
N LEU A 112 -18.77 27.82 6.44
CA LEU A 112 -17.46 27.83 7.09
C LEU A 112 -17.22 29.14 7.85
#